data_13f167a8cb02ac6f489367e8178c6a37
#
_entry.id   13f167a8cb02ac6f489367e8178c6a37
#
_cell.length_a   1.000
_cell.length_b   1.000
_cell.length_c   1.000
_cell.angle_alpha   90.00
_cell.angle_beta   90.00
_cell.angle_gamma   90.00
#
_symmetry.space_group_name_H-M   'P 1'
#
loop_
_entity.id
_entity.type
_entity.pdbx_description
1 polymer ?
#
loop_
_entity_poly.entity_id
_entity_poly.type
_entity_poly.pdbx_seq_one_letter_code
_entity_poly.pdbx_strand_id
1 'polypeptide(L)'
;MTSTLPPLPDDASAATFVPPPEAVVAAPFDQLALPAPVLANLTRLGYHLMTPIQAASLPVALAGHDLIAQAKTGSGKTAAFALPLLQRLDARSFAVQALVMCPTRELAEQVTQEIRRIARAEDNIKILTLCGGTPIRPQADSLAHGAHVVVGTPGRLMDHISRGSLKLDSLATLVLDEADRMLDMGFFDDIAYVAKACPK
;
A
#
# COMPACT_ATOMS: atom_id res chain seq x y z
N MET A 1 12.41 31.07 -19.76
CA MET A 1 12.18 31.20 -18.32
C MET A 1 12.43 29.82 -17.72
N THR A 2 13.61 29.63 -17.17
CA THR A 2 14.07 28.36 -16.55
C THR A 2 13.43 28.26 -15.16
N SER A 3 12.45 27.34 -15.00
CA SER A 3 11.86 27.03 -13.71
C SER A 3 12.84 26.17 -12.94
N THR A 4 13.54 26.73 -11.97
CA THR A 4 14.35 26.02 -10.98
C THR A 4 13.39 25.42 -9.93
N LEU A 5 13.30 24.09 -9.88
CA LEU A 5 12.66 23.36 -8.78
C LEU A 5 13.36 23.72 -7.45
N PRO A 6 12.62 23.94 -6.36
CA PRO A 6 13.22 24.14 -5.04
C PRO A 6 13.97 22.87 -4.59
N PRO A 7 15.07 23.03 -3.82
CA PRO A 7 15.80 21.87 -3.29
C PRO A 7 14.91 21.07 -2.33
N LEU A 8 15.01 19.74 -2.43
CA LEU A 8 14.37 18.80 -1.51
C LEU A 8 14.94 19.02 -0.09
N PRO A 9 14.13 18.89 0.97
CA PRO A 9 14.62 18.99 2.35
C PRO A 9 15.62 17.87 2.66
N ASP A 10 16.74 18.25 3.28
CA ASP A 10 17.88 17.39 3.62
C ASP A 10 17.63 16.32 4.69
N ASP A 11 16.38 16.09 5.13
CA ASP A 11 16.04 15.18 6.22
C ASP A 11 14.98 14.13 5.81
N ALA A 12 14.98 13.71 4.55
CA ALA A 12 14.25 12.53 4.15
C ALA A 12 15.13 11.30 4.45
N SER A 13 14.74 10.49 5.42
CA SER A 13 15.20 9.09 5.57
C SER A 13 15.32 8.50 4.16
N ALA A 14 16.53 8.27 3.69
CA ALA A 14 16.78 7.90 2.29
C ALA A 14 16.05 6.58 2.00
N ALA A 15 15.03 6.64 1.14
CA ALA A 15 14.31 5.45 0.72
C ALA A 15 15.29 4.43 0.12
N THR A 16 15.28 3.20 0.63
CA THR A 16 16.17 2.15 0.15
C THR A 16 15.71 1.71 -1.24
N PHE A 17 16.51 1.97 -2.26
CA PHE A 17 16.30 1.43 -3.59
C PHE A 17 16.62 -0.06 -3.61
N VAL A 18 15.64 -0.88 -3.94
CA VAL A 18 15.82 -2.31 -4.19
C VAL A 18 15.86 -2.51 -5.71
N PRO A 19 17.05 -2.77 -6.30
CA PRO A 19 17.16 -3.00 -7.74
C PRO A 19 16.41 -4.27 -8.15
N PRO A 20 16.02 -4.40 -9.44
CA PRO A 20 15.40 -5.62 -9.94
C PRO A 20 16.36 -6.80 -9.70
N PRO A 21 15.89 -7.89 -9.09
CA PRO A 21 16.76 -8.99 -8.67
C PRO A 21 17.20 -9.85 -9.85
N GLU A 22 18.47 -9.79 -10.22
CA GLU A 22 19.05 -10.72 -11.22
C GLU A 22 19.46 -12.08 -10.62
N ALA A 23 19.51 -12.24 -9.29
CA ALA A 23 20.04 -13.44 -8.64
C ALA A 23 19.51 -13.74 -7.23
N VAL A 24 18.28 -13.33 -6.87
CA VAL A 24 17.76 -13.70 -5.53
C VAL A 24 17.22 -15.12 -5.57
N VAL A 25 17.86 -16.03 -4.82
CA VAL A 25 17.38 -17.41 -4.64
C VAL A 25 16.01 -17.39 -3.96
N ALA A 26 15.05 -18.14 -4.50
CA ALA A 26 13.74 -18.30 -3.90
C ALA A 26 13.88 -18.84 -2.47
N ALA A 27 13.50 -18.03 -1.49
CA ALA A 27 13.57 -18.37 -0.06
C ALA A 27 12.17 -18.61 0.49
N PRO A 28 11.98 -19.51 1.45
CA PRO A 28 10.68 -19.75 2.06
C PRO A 28 10.28 -18.59 2.99
N PHE A 29 8.96 -18.37 3.16
CA PHE A 29 8.43 -17.29 3.99
C PHE A 29 8.69 -17.49 5.49
N ASP A 30 8.98 -18.69 5.96
CA ASP A 30 9.29 -19.00 7.35
C ASP A 30 10.64 -18.41 7.83
N GLN A 31 11.48 -17.95 6.91
CA GLN A 31 12.68 -17.17 7.23
C GLN A 31 12.37 -15.73 7.66
N LEU A 32 11.15 -15.25 7.43
CA LEU A 32 10.70 -13.94 7.87
C LEU A 32 10.13 -14.02 9.29
N ALA A 33 10.35 -12.98 10.09
CA ALA A 33 9.78 -12.86 11.43
C ALA A 33 8.27 -12.54 11.37
N LEU A 34 7.48 -13.45 10.77
CA LEU A 34 6.03 -13.35 10.65
C LEU A 34 5.34 -14.22 11.70
N PRO A 35 4.17 -13.79 12.23
CA PRO A 35 3.38 -14.60 13.15
C PRO A 35 2.96 -15.94 12.53
N ALA A 36 2.90 -16.99 13.35
CA ALA A 36 2.52 -18.35 12.89
C ALA A 36 1.17 -18.40 12.15
N PRO A 37 0.10 -17.68 12.56
CA PRO A 37 -1.15 -17.64 11.80
C PRO A 37 -0.98 -17.05 10.39
N VAL A 38 -0.10 -16.04 10.22
CA VAL A 38 0.19 -15.42 8.92
C VAL A 38 0.90 -16.44 8.01
N LEU A 39 1.93 -17.12 8.51
CA LEU A 39 2.64 -18.18 7.77
C LEU A 39 1.71 -19.32 7.35
N ALA A 40 0.82 -19.77 8.25
CA ALA A 40 -0.18 -20.80 7.94
C ALA A 40 -1.16 -20.32 6.86
N ASN A 41 -1.60 -19.07 6.90
CA ASN A 41 -2.47 -18.52 5.88
C ASN A 41 -1.76 -18.39 4.53
N LEU A 42 -0.50 -17.94 4.50
CA LEU A 42 0.32 -17.88 3.28
C LEU A 42 0.44 -19.26 2.62
N THR A 43 0.77 -20.29 3.41
CA THR A 43 0.84 -21.68 2.92
C THR A 43 -0.49 -22.12 2.31
N ARG A 44 -1.63 -21.85 2.98
CA ARG A 44 -2.96 -22.17 2.47
C ARG A 44 -3.32 -21.43 1.18
N LEU A 45 -2.77 -20.23 0.98
CA LEU A 45 -2.93 -19.42 -0.23
C LEU A 45 -1.98 -19.84 -1.35
N GLY A 46 -1.08 -20.80 -1.12
CA GLY A 46 -0.10 -21.28 -2.11
C GLY A 46 1.21 -20.48 -2.13
N TYR A 47 1.43 -19.61 -1.16
CA TYR A 47 2.68 -18.87 -1.00
C TYR A 47 3.72 -19.74 -0.26
N HIS A 48 4.45 -20.58 -1.00
CA HIS A 48 5.46 -21.49 -0.42
C HIS A 48 6.85 -20.86 -0.44
N LEU A 49 7.21 -20.23 -1.54
CA LEU A 49 8.50 -19.58 -1.74
C LEU A 49 8.29 -18.12 -2.13
N MET A 50 9.14 -17.26 -1.63
CA MET A 50 9.16 -15.85 -2.00
C MET A 50 9.61 -15.70 -3.45
N THR A 51 8.93 -14.84 -4.20
CA THR A 51 9.44 -14.36 -5.49
C THR A 51 10.68 -13.48 -5.24
N PRO A 52 11.52 -13.25 -6.26
CA PRO A 52 12.70 -12.40 -6.10
C PRO A 52 12.41 -11.03 -5.50
N ILE A 53 11.33 -10.35 -5.94
CA ILE A 53 10.96 -9.04 -5.38
C ILE A 53 10.53 -9.15 -3.92
N GLN A 54 9.82 -10.20 -3.53
CA GLN A 54 9.41 -10.44 -2.14
C GLN A 54 10.63 -10.70 -1.25
N ALA A 55 11.55 -11.55 -1.67
CA ALA A 55 12.77 -11.87 -0.92
C ALA A 55 13.67 -10.64 -0.71
N ALA A 56 13.72 -9.75 -1.71
CA ALA A 56 14.50 -8.51 -1.63
C ALA A 56 13.83 -7.43 -0.79
N SER A 57 12.49 -7.28 -0.86
CA SER A 57 11.76 -6.16 -0.25
C SER A 57 11.20 -6.45 1.14
N LEU A 58 10.72 -7.68 1.41
CA LEU A 58 10.06 -8.00 2.68
C LEU A 58 10.93 -7.78 3.91
N PRO A 59 12.22 -8.19 3.95
CA PRO A 59 13.07 -7.94 5.12
C PRO A 59 13.21 -6.44 5.42
N VAL A 60 13.36 -5.61 4.40
CA VAL A 60 13.51 -4.15 4.51
C VAL A 60 12.22 -3.50 4.99
N ALA A 61 11.09 -3.86 4.37
CA ALA A 61 9.78 -3.30 4.71
C ALA A 61 9.28 -3.75 6.10
N LEU A 62 9.52 -5.01 6.50
CA LEU A 62 9.18 -5.52 7.83
C LEU A 62 10.04 -4.86 8.93
N ALA A 63 11.30 -4.50 8.62
CA ALA A 63 12.15 -3.74 9.51
C ALA A 63 11.72 -2.27 9.66
N GLY A 64 10.78 -1.81 8.83
CA GLY A 64 10.20 -0.49 8.96
C GLY A 64 10.82 0.60 8.10
N HIS A 65 11.66 0.23 7.16
CA HIS A 65 12.27 1.19 6.24
C HIS A 65 11.37 1.49 5.05
N ASP A 66 11.46 2.72 4.58
CA ASP A 66 10.89 3.11 3.30
C ASP A 66 11.65 2.46 2.16
N LEU A 67 10.94 2.07 1.10
CA LEU A 67 11.57 1.45 -0.03
C LEU A 67 10.93 1.82 -1.37
N ILE A 68 11.74 1.82 -2.41
CA ILE A 68 11.31 1.87 -3.80
C ILE A 68 11.66 0.52 -4.45
N ALA A 69 10.65 -0.20 -4.92
CA ALA A 69 10.81 -1.52 -5.50
C ALA A 69 10.28 -1.56 -6.93
N GLN A 70 11.11 -2.00 -7.86
CA GLN A 70 10.74 -2.13 -9.27
C GLN A 70 10.66 -3.60 -9.68
N ALA A 71 9.52 -4.01 -10.20
CA ALA A 71 9.32 -5.36 -10.72
C ALA A 71 8.15 -5.40 -11.72
N LYS A 72 8.15 -6.38 -12.61
CA LYS A 72 7.08 -6.59 -13.59
C LYS A 72 5.73 -6.89 -12.93
N THR A 73 4.63 -6.61 -13.62
CA THR A 73 3.30 -7.05 -13.21
C THR A 73 3.25 -8.58 -13.06
N GLY A 74 2.57 -9.07 -12.04
CA GLY A 74 2.52 -10.52 -11.74
C GLY A 74 3.74 -11.07 -10.99
N SER A 75 4.71 -10.25 -10.60
CA SER A 75 5.90 -10.68 -9.86
C SER A 75 5.68 -10.87 -8.35
N GLY A 76 4.48 -10.63 -7.84
CA GLY A 76 4.16 -10.76 -6.42
C GLY A 76 4.36 -9.49 -5.59
N LYS A 77 4.44 -8.29 -6.21
CA LYS A 77 4.55 -6.99 -5.53
C LYS A 77 3.47 -6.78 -4.48
N THR A 78 2.23 -7.18 -4.77
CA THR A 78 1.11 -6.97 -3.85
C THR A 78 1.36 -7.61 -2.48
N ALA A 79 1.82 -8.86 -2.43
CA ALA A 79 2.18 -9.50 -1.17
C ALA A 79 3.42 -8.85 -0.52
N ALA A 80 4.35 -8.32 -1.32
CA ALA A 80 5.56 -7.65 -0.83
C ALA A 80 5.26 -6.39 -0.02
N PHE A 81 4.20 -5.64 -0.36
CA PHE A 81 3.79 -4.49 0.46
C PHE A 81 2.62 -4.81 1.41
N ALA A 82 1.73 -5.75 1.06
CA ALA A 82 0.58 -6.08 1.91
C ALA A 82 1.00 -6.72 3.24
N LEU A 83 1.99 -7.60 3.25
CA LEU A 83 2.46 -8.25 4.47
C LEU A 83 3.00 -7.25 5.50
N PRO A 84 3.98 -6.38 5.18
CA PRO A 84 4.46 -5.38 6.14
C PRO A 84 3.37 -4.40 6.56
N LEU A 85 2.50 -3.98 5.63
CA LEU A 85 1.38 -3.11 5.90
C LEU A 85 0.45 -3.72 6.96
N LEU A 86 0.03 -4.99 6.78
CA LEU A 86 -0.86 -5.69 7.71
C LEU A 86 -0.22 -5.89 9.09
N GLN A 87 1.08 -6.19 9.14
CA GLN A 87 1.80 -6.40 10.40
C GLN A 87 1.91 -5.13 11.28
N ARG A 88 1.64 -3.95 10.71
CA ARG A 88 1.66 -2.66 11.43
C ARG A 88 0.31 -2.18 11.90
N LEU A 89 -0.77 -2.86 11.55
CA LEU A 89 -2.11 -2.44 11.93
C LEU A 89 -2.43 -2.75 13.40
N ASP A 90 -3.07 -1.81 14.07
CA ASP A 90 -3.83 -2.08 15.29
C ASP A 90 -5.28 -2.40 14.90
N ALA A 91 -5.65 -3.68 14.95
CA ALA A 91 -6.99 -4.16 14.60
C ALA A 91 -8.11 -3.61 15.52
N ARG A 92 -7.77 -3.01 16.66
CA ARG A 92 -8.72 -2.38 17.59
C ARG A 92 -9.01 -0.92 17.24
N SER A 93 -8.15 -0.29 16.45
CA SER A 93 -8.31 1.10 16.02
C SER A 93 -8.92 1.16 14.63
N PHE A 94 -10.20 1.53 14.54
CA PHE A 94 -10.92 1.67 13.26
C PHE A 94 -10.62 2.98 12.53
N ALA A 95 -9.47 3.59 12.78
CA ALA A 95 -8.93 4.68 11.97
C ALA A 95 -8.18 4.14 10.75
N VAL A 96 -8.07 4.95 9.69
CA VAL A 96 -7.30 4.57 8.49
C VAL A 96 -5.81 4.64 8.81
N GLN A 97 -5.15 3.49 8.83
CA GLN A 97 -3.75 3.31 9.19
C GLN A 97 -2.87 3.03 7.97
N ALA A 98 -3.48 2.54 6.89
CA ALA A 98 -2.77 2.30 5.64
C ALA A 98 -3.58 2.76 4.44
N LEU A 99 -2.90 3.37 3.47
CA LEU A 99 -3.44 3.85 2.22
C LEU A 99 -2.65 3.28 1.05
N VAL A 100 -3.33 2.67 0.09
CA VAL A 100 -2.75 2.16 -1.16
C VAL A 100 -3.38 2.90 -2.33
N MET A 101 -2.55 3.57 -3.12
CA MET A 101 -2.97 4.24 -4.35
C MET A 101 -2.68 3.37 -5.55
N CYS A 102 -3.66 3.24 -6.45
CA CYS A 102 -3.57 2.48 -7.68
C CYS A 102 -4.03 3.33 -8.87
N PRO A 103 -3.44 3.18 -10.08
CA PRO A 103 -3.77 3.99 -11.24
C PRO A 103 -5.20 3.77 -11.76
N THR A 104 -5.74 2.57 -11.62
CA THR A 104 -7.05 2.20 -12.17
C THR A 104 -7.93 1.53 -11.12
N ARG A 105 -9.25 1.53 -11.39
CA ARG A 105 -10.26 0.87 -10.55
C ARG A 105 -10.04 -0.63 -10.48
N GLU A 106 -9.75 -1.23 -11.62
CA GLU A 106 -9.54 -2.67 -11.78
C GLU A 106 -8.34 -3.12 -10.93
N LEU A 107 -7.24 -2.38 -10.97
CA LEU A 107 -6.07 -2.68 -10.14
C LEU A 107 -6.38 -2.47 -8.65
N ALA A 108 -7.08 -1.40 -8.28
CA ALA A 108 -7.48 -1.17 -6.90
C ALA A 108 -8.37 -2.29 -6.34
N GLU A 109 -9.29 -2.82 -7.15
CA GLU A 109 -10.12 -3.97 -6.78
C GLU A 109 -9.28 -5.25 -6.62
N GLN A 110 -8.36 -5.53 -7.56
CA GLN A 110 -7.46 -6.69 -7.48
C GLN A 110 -6.57 -6.62 -6.23
N VAL A 111 -5.96 -5.46 -5.98
CA VAL A 111 -5.13 -5.22 -4.80
C VAL A 111 -5.95 -5.38 -3.52
N THR A 112 -7.16 -4.82 -3.47
CA THR A 112 -8.05 -4.99 -2.32
C THR A 112 -8.37 -6.45 -2.03
N GLN A 113 -8.68 -7.23 -3.07
CA GLN A 113 -8.98 -8.66 -2.91
C GLN A 113 -7.76 -9.42 -2.39
N GLU A 114 -6.57 -9.12 -2.91
CA GLU A 114 -5.34 -9.78 -2.48
C GLU A 114 -5.00 -9.44 -1.03
N ILE A 115 -5.08 -8.15 -0.63
CA ILE A 115 -4.87 -7.76 0.76
C ILE A 115 -5.89 -8.46 1.68
N ARG A 116 -7.17 -8.55 1.28
CA ARG A 116 -8.19 -9.28 2.05
C ARG A 116 -7.88 -10.76 2.20
N ARG A 117 -7.33 -11.41 1.17
CA ARG A 117 -6.92 -12.82 1.25
C ARG A 117 -5.79 -13.02 2.25
N ILE A 118 -4.78 -12.15 2.23
CA ILE A 118 -3.64 -12.19 3.15
C ILE A 118 -4.08 -11.82 4.58
N ALA A 119 -4.97 -10.83 4.72
CA ALA A 119 -5.50 -10.38 6.01
C ALA A 119 -6.36 -11.43 6.76
N ARG A 120 -6.76 -12.53 6.12
CA ARG A 120 -7.53 -13.60 6.79
C ARG A 120 -6.81 -14.30 7.94
N ALA A 121 -5.51 -14.06 8.09
CA ALA A 121 -4.73 -14.50 9.23
C ALA A 121 -5.05 -13.73 10.52
N GLU A 122 -5.65 -12.55 10.40
CA GLU A 122 -5.99 -11.66 11.49
C GLU A 122 -7.49 -11.36 11.47
N ASP A 123 -8.09 -11.37 12.65
CA ASP A 123 -9.52 -11.06 12.80
C ASP A 123 -9.77 -9.55 12.71
N ASN A 124 -10.94 -9.19 12.18
CA ASN A 124 -11.50 -7.85 12.25
C ASN A 124 -10.79 -6.76 11.41
N ILE A 125 -9.95 -7.10 10.44
CA ILE A 125 -9.35 -6.11 9.53
C ILE A 125 -10.37 -5.67 8.47
N LYS A 126 -10.72 -4.38 8.47
CA LYS A 126 -11.64 -3.77 7.52
C LYS A 126 -10.87 -3.03 6.43
N ILE A 127 -11.10 -3.42 5.18
CA ILE A 127 -10.45 -2.86 3.99
C ILE A 127 -11.53 -2.30 3.06
N LEU A 128 -11.41 -1.01 2.71
CA LEU A 128 -12.32 -0.32 1.81
C LEU A 128 -11.65 0.00 0.48
N THR A 129 -12.43 -0.10 -0.59
CA THR A 129 -12.03 0.36 -1.94
C THR A 129 -12.71 1.67 -2.26
N LEU A 130 -11.94 2.70 -2.59
CA LEU A 130 -12.42 4.03 -2.94
C LEU A 130 -12.03 4.35 -4.39
N CYS A 131 -12.96 4.12 -5.31
CA CYS A 131 -12.74 4.34 -6.75
C CYS A 131 -13.83 5.21 -7.35
N GLY A 132 -13.50 5.94 -8.40
CA GLY A 132 -14.44 6.74 -9.20
C GLY A 132 -15.50 5.86 -9.89
N GLY A 133 -16.47 6.51 -10.57
CA GLY A 133 -17.50 5.82 -11.34
C GLY A 133 -18.68 5.25 -10.53
N THR A 134 -18.66 5.40 -9.20
CA THR A 134 -19.77 5.10 -8.30
C THR A 134 -20.09 6.32 -7.44
N PRO A 135 -21.31 6.47 -6.90
CA PRO A 135 -21.61 7.58 -6.00
C PRO A 135 -20.66 7.64 -4.81
N ILE A 136 -20.27 8.86 -4.44
CA ILE A 136 -19.30 9.07 -3.34
C ILE A 136 -19.94 8.81 -1.96
N ARG A 137 -21.24 9.07 -1.80
CA ARG A 137 -21.94 8.99 -0.51
C ARG A 137 -21.85 7.62 0.15
N PRO A 138 -22.14 6.48 -0.52
CA PRO A 138 -21.98 5.16 0.08
C PRO A 138 -20.56 4.84 0.54
N GLN A 139 -19.55 5.39 -0.17
CA GLN A 139 -18.14 5.25 0.24
C GLN A 139 -17.87 6.09 1.51
N ALA A 140 -18.39 7.32 1.59
CA ALA A 140 -18.29 8.16 2.77
C ALA A 140 -18.99 7.54 3.99
N ASP A 141 -20.18 6.96 3.79
CA ASP A 141 -20.91 6.24 4.84
C ASP A 141 -20.11 5.02 5.34
N SER A 142 -19.47 4.29 4.42
CA SER A 142 -18.58 3.17 4.80
C SER A 142 -17.36 3.61 5.59
N LEU A 143 -16.74 4.76 5.23
CA LEU A 143 -15.64 5.36 5.97
C LEU A 143 -16.05 5.83 7.36
N ALA A 144 -17.28 6.37 7.52
CA ALA A 144 -17.81 6.78 8.81
C ALA A 144 -17.92 5.63 9.82
N HIS A 145 -18.08 4.39 9.35
CA HIS A 145 -18.04 3.18 10.17
C HIS A 145 -16.60 2.70 10.48
N GLY A 146 -15.60 3.45 10.04
CA GLY A 146 -14.18 3.14 10.20
C GLY A 146 -13.64 2.13 9.19
N ALA A 147 -12.33 2.15 9.00
CA ALA A 147 -11.57 1.20 8.19
C ALA A 147 -10.11 1.22 8.66
N HIS A 148 -9.39 0.11 8.48
CA HIS A 148 -7.96 0.02 8.77
C HIS A 148 -7.12 0.32 7.53
N VAL A 149 -7.56 -0.18 6.38
CA VAL A 149 -6.87 -0.02 5.09
C VAL A 149 -7.83 0.58 4.08
N VAL A 150 -7.34 1.54 3.33
CA VAL A 150 -8.04 2.10 2.16
C VAL A 150 -7.20 1.84 0.92
N VAL A 151 -7.82 1.31 -0.12
CA VAL A 151 -7.22 1.17 -1.45
C VAL A 151 -8.03 2.01 -2.41
N GLY A 152 -7.39 2.83 -3.25
CA GLY A 152 -8.17 3.69 -4.13
C GLY A 152 -7.39 4.31 -5.28
N THR A 153 -8.14 5.00 -6.14
CA THR A 153 -7.56 5.80 -7.24
C THR A 153 -7.32 7.24 -6.80
N PRO A 154 -6.26 7.91 -7.31
CA PRO A 154 -5.82 9.24 -6.84
C PRO A 154 -6.96 10.25 -6.73
N GLY A 155 -7.67 10.54 -7.82
CA GLY A 155 -8.74 11.54 -7.83
C GLY A 155 -9.89 11.25 -6.86
N ARG A 156 -10.27 9.97 -6.63
CA ARG A 156 -11.32 9.63 -5.65
C ARG A 156 -10.82 9.77 -4.21
N LEU A 157 -9.56 9.45 -3.94
CA LEU A 157 -8.95 9.67 -2.63
C LEU A 157 -8.92 11.17 -2.32
N MET A 158 -8.48 12.00 -3.27
CA MET A 158 -8.49 13.45 -3.16
C MET A 158 -9.91 13.98 -2.88
N ASP A 159 -10.94 13.50 -3.59
CA ASP A 159 -12.35 13.86 -3.35
C ASP A 159 -12.78 13.59 -1.90
N HIS A 160 -12.43 12.43 -1.36
CA HIS A 160 -12.79 12.07 0.02
C HIS A 160 -12.01 12.89 1.04
N ILE A 161 -10.71 13.19 0.81
CA ILE A 161 -9.90 14.04 1.68
C ILE A 161 -10.44 15.46 1.70
N SER A 162 -10.71 16.05 0.52
CA SER A 162 -11.22 17.42 0.41
C SER A 162 -12.59 17.61 1.05
N ARG A 163 -13.41 16.56 1.09
CA ARG A 163 -14.72 16.54 1.77
C ARG A 163 -14.64 16.22 3.26
N GLY A 164 -13.45 15.88 3.78
CA GLY A 164 -13.25 15.48 5.16
C GLY A 164 -13.83 14.10 5.52
N SER A 165 -14.28 13.31 4.53
CA SER A 165 -14.79 11.96 4.75
C SER A 165 -13.67 10.91 4.89
N LEU A 166 -12.49 11.13 4.31
CA LEU A 166 -11.28 10.35 4.53
C LEU A 166 -10.33 11.17 5.40
N LYS A 167 -10.06 10.69 6.61
CA LYS A 167 -9.10 11.26 7.55
C LYS A 167 -7.86 10.39 7.58
N LEU A 168 -6.69 11.01 7.50
CA LEU A 168 -5.38 10.33 7.44
C LEU A 168 -4.53 10.56 8.69
N ASP A 169 -5.10 11.13 9.78
CA ASP A 169 -4.37 11.50 10.99
C ASP A 169 -3.63 10.31 11.66
N SER A 170 -4.13 9.09 11.44
CA SER A 170 -3.56 7.84 11.98
C SER A 170 -2.80 7.02 10.93
N LEU A 171 -2.53 7.60 9.76
CA LEU A 171 -1.88 6.87 8.68
C LEU A 171 -0.42 6.57 9.06
N ALA A 172 -0.06 5.29 9.00
CA ALA A 172 1.31 4.81 9.27
C ALA A 172 1.99 4.30 7.99
N THR A 173 1.22 3.96 6.95
CA THR A 173 1.77 3.40 5.71
C THR A 173 1.07 3.98 4.49
N LEU A 174 1.86 4.53 3.55
CA LEU A 174 1.41 4.94 2.22
C LEU A 174 2.10 4.06 1.17
N VAL A 175 1.32 3.47 0.27
CA VAL A 175 1.82 2.68 -0.86
C VAL A 175 1.36 3.31 -2.17
N LEU A 176 2.28 3.45 -3.11
CA LEU A 176 2.01 3.86 -4.49
C LEU A 176 2.26 2.65 -5.40
N ASP A 177 1.22 1.91 -5.74
CA ASP A 177 1.34 0.76 -6.65
C ASP A 177 1.24 1.22 -8.11
N GLU A 178 2.16 0.76 -8.96
CA GLU A 178 2.35 1.23 -10.35
C GLU A 178 2.48 2.78 -10.42
N ALA A 179 3.37 3.34 -9.58
CA ALA A 179 3.56 4.80 -9.49
C ALA A 179 3.96 5.43 -10.83
N ASP A 180 4.81 4.77 -11.62
CA ASP A 180 5.18 5.16 -12.98
C ASP A 180 3.94 5.35 -13.87
N ARG A 181 3.03 4.39 -13.86
CA ARG A 181 1.79 4.47 -14.62
C ARG A 181 0.87 5.60 -14.13
N MET A 182 0.80 5.85 -12.82
CA MET A 182 0.03 7.00 -12.31
C MET A 182 0.62 8.33 -12.81
N LEU A 183 1.95 8.44 -12.87
CA LEU A 183 2.62 9.63 -13.40
C LEU A 183 2.38 9.81 -14.90
N ASP A 184 2.47 8.74 -15.70
CA ASP A 184 2.16 8.74 -17.14
C ASP A 184 0.71 9.14 -17.42
N MET A 185 -0.22 8.79 -16.54
CA MET A 185 -1.63 9.19 -16.61
C MET A 185 -1.90 10.63 -16.13
N GLY A 186 -0.88 11.35 -15.67
CA GLY A 186 -0.98 12.74 -15.25
C GLY A 186 -1.47 12.96 -13.81
N PHE A 187 -1.43 11.94 -12.94
CA PHE A 187 -1.90 12.04 -11.54
C PHE A 187 -0.88 12.64 -10.57
N PHE A 188 0.15 13.33 -11.07
CA PHE A 188 1.19 13.91 -10.20
C PHE A 188 0.62 14.83 -9.12
N ASP A 189 -0.26 15.76 -9.51
CA ASP A 189 -0.86 16.71 -8.57
C ASP A 189 -1.79 16.03 -7.56
N ASP A 190 -2.54 15.02 -7.98
CA ASP A 190 -3.42 14.23 -7.11
C ASP A 190 -2.59 13.46 -6.07
N ILE A 191 -1.50 12.81 -6.51
CA ILE A 191 -0.56 12.10 -5.63
C ILE A 191 0.07 13.07 -4.62
N ALA A 192 0.56 14.21 -5.10
CA ALA A 192 1.16 15.23 -4.24
C ALA A 192 0.16 15.80 -3.21
N TYR A 193 -1.10 15.97 -3.61
CA TYR A 193 -2.17 16.39 -2.70
C TYR A 193 -2.41 15.39 -1.58
N VAL A 194 -2.55 14.10 -1.94
CA VAL A 194 -2.75 13.02 -0.96
C VAL A 194 -1.54 12.89 -0.04
N ALA A 195 -0.33 12.91 -0.60
CA ALA A 195 0.90 12.81 0.20
C ALA A 195 1.05 13.96 1.20
N LYS A 196 0.67 15.19 0.82
CA LYS A 196 0.66 16.34 1.74
C LYS A 196 -0.37 16.24 2.87
N ALA A 197 -1.43 15.46 2.68
CA ALA A 197 -2.45 15.21 3.69
C ALA A 197 -2.06 14.10 4.68
N CYS A 198 -0.99 13.34 4.40
CA CYS A 198 -0.46 12.33 5.30
C CYS A 198 0.28 12.97 6.50
N PRO A 199 0.31 12.32 7.67
CA PRO A 199 1.16 12.73 8.79
C PRO A 199 2.64 12.81 8.38
N LYS A 200 3.40 13.69 9.07
CA LYS A 200 4.85 13.81 8.91
C LYS A 200 5.56 12.83 9.83
#